data_9d3aaff268cb6616d5ba70e555bfa59b
#
_entry.id   9d3aaff268cb6616d5ba70e555bfa59b
#
_cell.length_a   1.000
_cell.length_b   1.000
_cell.length_c   1.000
_cell.angle_alpha   90.00
_cell.angle_beta   90.00
_cell.angle_gamma   90.00
#
_symmetry.space_group_name_H-M   'P 1'
#
loop_
_entity.id
_entity.type
_entity.pdbx_description
1 polymer ?
#
loop_
_entity_poly.entity_id
_entity_poly.type
_entity_poly.pdbx_seq_one_letter_code
_entity_poly.pdbx_strand_id
1 'polypeptide(L)'
;MLDGLACESYEQALAASAKGAYESADLVSVIVAKNLAYRRALSDRPVLDLPALRTLAALAIAGRPGGRPLSILDFGGGGGSHYTIARTALGASHPLKWAVVETPAMVHAAAPMRDGSLDFFDDMDAARDHLGQIDLVFHSGALHCCPRPRSFLERLVALRAPRLVITRTAFRDGPGTIYSVQKSRLSTNGPGPLPPTVADRAVSYPNVVISRQDVEGVLRTDYVIRVRLDEEAEAFSIGGEPIALGGYICAL
;
A
#
# COMPACT_ATOMS: atom_id res chain seq x y z
N MET A 1 -8.71 7.29 21.08
CA MET A 1 -8.43 6.07 20.30
C MET A 1 -9.78 5.46 19.93
N LEU A 2 -10.05 5.13 18.67
CA LEU A 2 -11.28 4.46 18.25
C LEU A 2 -11.08 2.96 18.51
N ASP A 3 -11.91 2.37 19.39
CA ASP A 3 -11.89 0.93 19.63
C ASP A 3 -12.72 0.23 18.56
N GLY A 4 -12.08 -0.67 17.80
CA GLY A 4 -12.72 -1.51 16.79
C GLY A 4 -13.28 -2.78 17.42
N LEU A 5 -14.43 -3.26 16.92
CA LEU A 5 -14.95 -4.57 17.32
C LEU A 5 -14.22 -5.67 16.53
N ALA A 6 -13.72 -6.66 17.26
CA ALA A 6 -13.17 -7.86 16.66
C ALA A 6 -14.28 -8.69 15.99
N CYS A 7 -13.94 -9.28 14.84
CA CYS A 7 -14.76 -10.24 14.11
C CYS A 7 -14.11 -11.64 14.18
N GLU A 8 -14.90 -12.68 14.00
CA GLU A 8 -14.42 -14.08 14.04
C GLU A 8 -13.68 -14.45 12.76
N SER A 9 -14.01 -13.79 11.62
CA SER A 9 -13.41 -14.05 10.32
C SER A 9 -13.41 -12.82 9.41
N TYR A 10 -12.67 -12.91 8.32
CA TYR A 10 -12.69 -11.89 7.26
C TYR A 10 -14.07 -11.75 6.63
N GLU A 11 -14.78 -12.86 6.40
CA GLU A 11 -16.12 -12.89 5.82
C GLU A 11 -17.13 -12.16 6.73
N GLN A 12 -17.03 -12.34 8.05
CA GLN A 12 -17.84 -11.60 9.01
C GLN A 12 -17.54 -10.10 8.96
N ALA A 13 -16.26 -9.71 8.92
CA ALA A 13 -15.86 -8.32 8.78
C ALA A 13 -16.35 -7.72 7.44
N LEU A 14 -16.29 -8.50 6.36
CA LEU A 14 -16.78 -8.08 5.05
C LEU A 14 -18.31 -7.88 5.06
N ALA A 15 -19.06 -8.81 5.63
CA ALA A 15 -20.52 -8.71 5.77
C ALA A 15 -20.95 -7.49 6.61
N ALA A 16 -20.15 -7.11 7.60
CA ALA A 16 -20.37 -5.93 8.45
C ALA A 16 -19.86 -4.61 7.84
N SER A 17 -19.16 -4.66 6.71
CA SER A 17 -18.64 -3.50 6.01
C SER A 17 -19.67 -2.89 5.05
N ALA A 18 -19.39 -1.70 4.54
CA ALA A 18 -20.19 -1.08 3.49
C ALA A 18 -20.19 -1.95 2.22
N LYS A 19 -21.29 -1.90 1.45
CA LYS A 19 -21.42 -2.66 0.19
C LYS A 19 -20.28 -2.32 -0.77
N GLY A 20 -19.62 -3.35 -1.28
CA GLY A 20 -18.43 -3.23 -2.14
C GLY A 20 -17.14 -2.97 -1.36
N ALA A 21 -17.21 -2.68 -0.07
CA ALA A 21 -16.05 -2.45 0.80
C ALA A 21 -15.00 -1.56 0.11
N TYR A 22 -13.75 -2.04 0.00
CA TYR A 22 -12.66 -1.30 -0.64
C TYR A 22 -12.82 -1.14 -2.16
N GLU A 23 -13.59 -2.01 -2.81
CA GLU A 23 -13.88 -1.96 -4.26
C GLU A 23 -15.17 -1.20 -4.61
N SER A 24 -15.79 -0.52 -3.64
CA SER A 24 -16.97 0.29 -3.93
C SER A 24 -16.64 1.38 -4.97
N ALA A 25 -17.50 1.53 -5.98
CA ALA A 25 -17.27 2.45 -7.09
C ALA A 25 -16.98 3.89 -6.62
N ASP A 26 -17.67 4.33 -5.57
CA ASP A 26 -17.47 5.66 -5.00
C ASP A 26 -16.10 5.83 -4.35
N LEU A 27 -15.64 4.83 -3.57
CA LEU A 27 -14.33 4.90 -2.93
C LEU A 27 -13.22 4.89 -3.99
N VAL A 28 -13.31 3.98 -4.95
CA VAL A 28 -12.34 3.84 -6.05
C VAL A 28 -12.29 5.12 -6.89
N SER A 29 -13.43 5.67 -7.29
CA SER A 29 -13.48 6.91 -8.09
C SER A 29 -12.89 8.11 -7.36
N VAL A 30 -13.15 8.24 -6.05
CA VAL A 30 -12.58 9.30 -5.21
C VAL A 30 -11.07 9.15 -5.07
N ILE A 31 -10.57 7.94 -4.83
CA ILE A 31 -9.12 7.70 -4.75
C ILE A 31 -8.43 8.12 -6.05
N VAL A 32 -8.98 7.73 -7.21
CA VAL A 32 -8.40 8.10 -8.52
C VAL A 32 -8.47 9.61 -8.75
N ALA A 33 -9.60 10.25 -8.47
CA ALA A 33 -9.75 11.70 -8.62
C ALA A 33 -8.74 12.47 -7.74
N LYS A 34 -8.53 12.03 -6.50
CA LYS A 34 -7.53 12.60 -5.60
C LYS A 34 -6.10 12.39 -6.12
N ASN A 35 -5.79 11.22 -6.67
CA ASN A 35 -4.48 10.96 -7.26
C ASN A 35 -4.21 11.85 -8.49
N LEU A 36 -5.21 12.06 -9.36
CA LEU A 36 -5.10 12.99 -10.48
C LEU A 36 -4.86 14.43 -10.02
N ALA A 37 -5.61 14.88 -9.01
CA ALA A 37 -5.43 16.22 -8.42
C ALA A 37 -4.05 16.35 -7.76
N TYR A 38 -3.60 15.34 -7.02
CA TYR A 38 -2.29 15.30 -6.38
C TYR A 38 -1.15 15.37 -7.39
N ARG A 39 -1.23 14.59 -8.48
CA ARG A 39 -0.25 14.66 -9.58
C ARG A 39 -0.16 16.06 -10.18
N ARG A 40 -1.29 16.72 -10.44
CA ARG A 40 -1.32 18.11 -10.93
C ARG A 40 -0.70 19.07 -9.94
N ALA A 41 -1.11 18.99 -8.66
CA ALA A 41 -0.59 19.85 -7.61
C ALA A 41 0.93 19.74 -7.44
N LEU A 42 1.50 18.53 -7.52
CA LEU A 42 2.93 18.33 -7.44
C LEU A 42 3.68 18.79 -8.71
N SER A 43 3.03 18.77 -9.87
CA SER A 43 3.60 19.35 -11.10
C SER A 43 3.68 20.88 -11.03
N ASP A 44 2.66 21.52 -10.45
CA ASP A 44 2.62 22.99 -10.30
C ASP A 44 3.51 23.45 -9.14
N ARG A 45 3.46 22.74 -8.03
CA ARG A 45 4.23 23.04 -6.83
C ARG A 45 4.71 21.75 -6.15
N PRO A 46 5.99 21.39 -6.29
CA PRO A 46 6.54 20.13 -5.77
C PRO A 46 6.78 20.19 -4.25
N VAL A 47 5.69 20.19 -3.45
CA VAL A 47 5.74 20.14 -2.00
C VAL A 47 5.22 18.78 -1.54
N LEU A 48 6.09 17.99 -0.92
CA LEU A 48 5.78 16.68 -0.37
C LEU A 48 5.45 16.80 1.13
N ASP A 49 4.48 16.01 1.58
CA ASP A 49 4.10 15.87 2.99
C ASP A 49 4.92 14.77 3.71
N LEU A 50 4.78 14.68 5.03
CA LEU A 50 5.48 13.65 5.83
C LEU A 50 5.18 12.22 5.36
N PRO A 51 3.96 11.81 5.02
CA PRO A 51 3.67 10.50 4.46
C PRO A 51 4.51 10.13 3.24
N ALA A 52 4.91 11.10 2.40
CA ALA A 52 5.77 10.88 1.25
C ALA A 52 7.17 10.38 1.61
N LEU A 53 7.65 10.64 2.84
CA LEU A 53 8.98 10.19 3.30
C LEU A 53 9.13 8.66 3.23
N ARG A 54 8.05 7.90 3.39
CA ARG A 54 8.07 6.43 3.25
C ARG A 54 8.51 6.01 1.84
N THR A 55 7.93 6.64 0.83
CA THR A 55 8.31 6.39 -0.57
C THR A 55 9.73 6.83 -0.85
N LEU A 56 10.15 8.00 -0.36
CA LEU A 56 11.51 8.50 -0.54
C LEU A 56 12.54 7.60 0.13
N ALA A 57 12.25 7.09 1.33
CA ALA A 57 13.12 6.13 2.01
C ALA A 57 13.22 4.80 1.23
N ALA A 58 12.12 4.29 0.72
CA ALA A 58 12.11 3.08 -0.12
C ALA A 58 12.95 3.26 -1.38
N LEU A 59 12.85 4.40 -2.05
CA LEU A 59 13.68 4.75 -3.22
C LEU A 59 15.17 4.85 -2.89
N ALA A 60 15.51 5.48 -1.77
CA ALA A 60 16.90 5.60 -1.33
C ALA A 60 17.53 4.21 -1.07
N ILE A 61 16.75 3.28 -0.51
CA ILE A 61 17.17 1.90 -0.22
C ILE A 61 17.27 1.07 -1.50
N ALA A 62 16.37 1.27 -2.46
CA ALA A 62 16.41 0.59 -3.75
C ALA A 62 17.70 0.89 -4.53
N GLY A 63 18.23 2.10 -4.36
CA GLY A 63 19.42 2.54 -5.07
C GLY A 63 19.14 2.89 -6.54
N ARG A 64 20.20 2.96 -7.34
CA ARG A 64 20.11 3.25 -8.77
C ARG A 64 20.76 2.12 -9.57
N PRO A 65 19.99 1.37 -10.36
CA PRO A 65 20.59 0.42 -11.28
C PRO A 65 21.35 1.16 -12.39
N GLY A 66 22.54 0.68 -12.72
CA GLY A 66 23.32 1.24 -13.83
C GLY A 66 22.69 0.91 -15.19
N GLY A 67 22.48 1.93 -16.05
CA GLY A 67 22.14 1.72 -17.47
C GLY A 67 20.71 1.26 -17.81
N ARG A 68 19.82 1.13 -16.82
CA ARG A 68 18.41 0.74 -17.03
C ARG A 68 17.46 1.46 -16.07
N PRO A 69 16.14 1.45 -16.35
CA PRO A 69 15.16 1.98 -15.41
C PRO A 69 15.19 1.29 -14.04
N LEU A 70 14.95 2.05 -12.96
CA LEU A 70 14.64 1.52 -11.64
C LEU A 70 13.25 0.87 -11.69
N SER A 71 13.20 -0.43 -11.41
CA SER A 71 12.02 -1.27 -11.60
C SER A 71 11.35 -1.59 -10.27
N ILE A 72 10.11 -1.16 -10.09
CA ILE A 72 9.41 -1.22 -8.80
C ILE A 72 8.05 -1.90 -8.96
N LEU A 73 7.81 -2.91 -8.13
CA LEU A 73 6.49 -3.49 -7.92
C LEU A 73 5.90 -2.87 -6.66
N ASP A 74 4.78 -2.17 -6.81
CA ASP A 74 4.07 -1.44 -5.74
C ASP A 74 2.75 -2.16 -5.43
N PHE A 75 2.74 -2.97 -4.37
CA PHE A 75 1.57 -3.75 -3.97
C PHE A 75 0.61 -2.89 -3.15
N GLY A 76 -0.61 -2.72 -3.66
CA GLY A 76 -1.64 -1.88 -3.04
C GLY A 76 -1.35 -0.38 -3.18
N GLY A 77 -0.70 0.03 -4.28
CA GLY A 77 -0.31 1.42 -4.53
C GLY A 77 -1.47 2.36 -4.90
N GLY A 78 -2.72 1.88 -4.86
CA GLY A 78 -3.92 2.67 -5.17
C GLY A 78 -3.85 3.27 -6.57
N GLY A 79 -4.12 4.56 -6.70
CA GLY A 79 -4.03 5.30 -7.97
C GLY A 79 -2.60 5.76 -8.33
N GLY A 80 -1.54 5.18 -7.76
CA GLY A 80 -0.15 5.46 -8.13
C GLY A 80 0.46 6.70 -7.47
N SER A 81 0.03 7.05 -6.25
CA SER A 81 0.60 8.19 -5.51
C SER A 81 2.10 8.02 -5.24
N HIS A 82 2.55 6.81 -4.93
CA HIS A 82 3.97 6.54 -4.69
C HIS A 82 4.83 6.80 -5.94
N TYR A 83 4.33 6.40 -7.12
CA TYR A 83 4.99 6.77 -8.38
C TYR A 83 5.03 8.29 -8.58
N THR A 84 3.93 8.98 -8.30
CA THR A 84 3.87 10.44 -8.43
C THR A 84 4.89 11.12 -7.52
N ILE A 85 5.03 10.66 -6.26
CA ILE A 85 6.06 11.13 -5.32
C ILE A 85 7.47 10.85 -5.87
N ALA A 86 7.71 9.62 -6.34
CA ALA A 86 8.99 9.22 -6.91
C ALA A 86 9.37 10.08 -8.12
N ARG A 87 8.43 10.31 -9.03
CA ARG A 87 8.63 11.12 -10.23
C ARG A 87 8.91 12.58 -9.88
N THR A 88 8.21 13.13 -8.87
CA THR A 88 8.46 14.48 -8.37
C THR A 88 9.87 14.62 -7.78
N ALA A 89 10.28 13.66 -6.95
CA ALA A 89 11.57 13.73 -6.26
C ALA A 89 12.78 13.46 -7.17
N LEU A 90 12.65 12.53 -8.12
CA LEU A 90 13.75 12.10 -8.99
C LEU A 90 13.82 12.90 -10.30
N GLY A 91 12.74 13.57 -10.68
CA GLY A 91 12.65 14.32 -11.95
C GLY A 91 12.33 13.43 -13.16
N ALA A 92 11.91 14.08 -14.26
CA ALA A 92 11.45 13.39 -15.47
C ALA A 92 12.56 12.60 -16.19
N SER A 93 13.81 13.04 -16.06
CA SER A 93 14.96 12.38 -16.69
C SER A 93 15.39 11.08 -16.02
N HIS A 94 14.89 10.80 -14.80
CA HIS A 94 15.23 9.55 -14.11
C HIS A 94 14.39 8.39 -14.64
N PRO A 95 14.99 7.36 -15.26
CA PRO A 95 14.21 6.27 -15.84
C PRO A 95 13.59 5.40 -14.74
N LEU A 96 12.25 5.29 -14.76
CA LEU A 96 11.46 4.45 -13.86
C LEU A 96 10.62 3.46 -14.67
N LYS A 97 10.41 2.27 -14.12
CA LYS A 97 9.42 1.30 -14.55
C LYS A 97 8.63 0.85 -13.32
N TRP A 98 7.37 1.23 -13.24
CA TRP A 98 6.56 1.10 -12.04
C TRP A 98 5.28 0.32 -12.32
N ALA A 99 5.10 -0.82 -11.68
CA ALA A 99 3.90 -1.61 -11.76
C ALA A 99 3.16 -1.58 -10.42
N VAL A 100 1.95 -1.05 -10.41
CA VAL A 100 1.04 -1.10 -9.28
C VAL A 100 0.19 -2.36 -9.39
N VAL A 101 0.18 -3.19 -8.34
CA VAL A 101 -0.71 -4.35 -8.22
C VAL A 101 -1.87 -3.96 -7.31
N GLU A 102 -3.09 -4.01 -7.84
CA GLU A 102 -4.29 -3.55 -7.17
C GLU A 102 -5.53 -4.39 -7.51
N THR A 103 -6.66 -4.09 -6.88
CA THR A 103 -7.93 -4.76 -7.17
C THR A 103 -8.39 -4.46 -8.60
N PRO A 104 -9.16 -5.35 -9.25
CA PRO A 104 -9.66 -5.12 -10.61
C PRO A 104 -10.40 -3.80 -10.78
N ALA A 105 -11.20 -3.40 -9.78
CA ALA A 105 -11.93 -2.14 -9.79
C ALA A 105 -10.98 -0.93 -9.81
N MET A 106 -9.91 -0.97 -9.00
CA MET A 106 -8.91 0.09 -8.95
C MET A 106 -8.09 0.15 -10.24
N VAL A 107 -7.65 -1.00 -10.76
CA VAL A 107 -6.89 -1.08 -12.04
C VAL A 107 -7.68 -0.48 -13.20
N HIS A 108 -8.98 -0.80 -13.28
CA HIS A 108 -9.85 -0.21 -14.29
C HIS A 108 -9.97 1.31 -14.14
N ALA A 109 -10.26 1.78 -12.94
CA ALA A 109 -10.46 3.20 -12.67
C ALA A 109 -9.16 4.02 -12.81
N ALA A 110 -8.01 3.44 -12.47
CA ALA A 110 -6.70 4.10 -12.55
C ALA A 110 -6.12 4.13 -13.98
N ALA A 111 -6.79 3.58 -14.99
CA ALA A 111 -6.31 3.59 -16.37
C ALA A 111 -5.86 4.99 -16.87
N PRO A 112 -6.53 6.12 -16.53
CA PRO A 112 -6.07 7.45 -16.93
C PRO A 112 -4.75 7.91 -16.28
N MET A 113 -4.25 7.18 -15.28
CA MET A 113 -2.99 7.47 -14.60
C MET A 113 -1.78 6.86 -15.30
N ARG A 114 -1.98 5.92 -16.21
CA ARG A 114 -0.90 5.27 -16.98
C ARG A 114 -0.11 6.27 -17.81
N ASP A 115 1.23 6.05 -17.90
CA ASP A 115 2.12 6.95 -18.68
C ASP A 115 3.36 6.20 -19.13
N GLY A 116 3.55 5.36 -19.85
CA GLY A 116 4.78 4.67 -20.34
C GLY A 116 5.79 4.20 -19.26
N SER A 117 5.75 4.77 -18.06
CA SER A 117 6.56 4.37 -16.91
C SER A 117 5.73 3.78 -15.77
N LEU A 118 4.45 4.13 -15.69
CA LEU A 118 3.49 3.65 -14.69
C LEU A 118 2.43 2.78 -15.36
N ASP A 119 2.23 1.57 -14.85
CA ASP A 119 1.16 0.68 -15.26
C ASP A 119 0.48 0.01 -14.06
N PHE A 120 -0.74 -0.55 -14.27
CA PHE A 120 -1.58 -1.14 -13.23
C PHE A 120 -1.99 -2.55 -13.63
N PHE A 121 -1.94 -3.47 -12.66
CA PHE A 121 -2.23 -4.89 -12.83
C PHE A 121 -3.11 -5.39 -11.69
N ASP A 122 -4.03 -6.27 -11.98
CA ASP A 122 -4.83 -7.02 -10.99
C ASP A 122 -4.23 -8.41 -10.70
N ASP A 123 -3.15 -8.75 -11.39
CA ASP A 123 -2.38 -9.96 -11.19
C ASP A 123 -0.89 -9.64 -10.96
N MET A 124 -0.32 -10.27 -9.93
CA MET A 124 1.08 -10.05 -9.52
C MET A 124 2.07 -10.68 -10.51
N ASP A 125 1.71 -11.80 -11.14
CA ASP A 125 2.57 -12.46 -12.10
C ASP A 125 2.63 -11.66 -13.40
N ALA A 126 1.51 -11.10 -13.85
CA ALA A 126 1.47 -10.19 -14.98
C ALA A 126 2.30 -8.92 -14.73
N ALA A 127 2.24 -8.35 -13.52
CA ALA A 127 3.07 -7.23 -13.13
C ALA A 127 4.57 -7.57 -13.13
N ARG A 128 4.94 -8.75 -12.58
CA ARG A 128 6.32 -9.26 -12.61
C ARG A 128 6.82 -9.42 -14.05
N ASP A 129 6.03 -10.06 -14.91
CA ASP A 129 6.41 -10.33 -16.29
C ASP A 129 6.55 -9.02 -17.09
N HIS A 130 5.68 -8.04 -16.84
CA HIS A 130 5.80 -6.71 -17.39
C HIS A 130 7.11 -6.03 -16.94
N LEU A 131 7.45 -6.09 -15.66
CA LEU A 131 8.67 -5.48 -15.13
C LEU A 131 9.94 -6.19 -15.63
N GLY A 132 9.90 -7.51 -15.74
CA GLY A 132 11.04 -8.36 -15.98
C GLY A 132 11.92 -8.49 -14.74
N GLN A 133 12.92 -7.62 -14.59
CA GLN A 133 13.70 -7.52 -13.36
C GLN A 133 13.04 -6.55 -12.38
N ILE A 134 12.92 -6.93 -11.12
CA ILE A 134 12.39 -6.08 -10.04
C ILE A 134 13.56 -5.69 -9.12
N ASP A 135 13.74 -4.40 -8.85
CA ASP A 135 14.76 -3.89 -7.92
C ASP A 135 14.21 -3.71 -6.51
N LEU A 136 12.93 -3.32 -6.44
CA LEU A 136 12.23 -3.07 -5.19
C LEU A 136 10.81 -3.62 -5.27
N VAL A 137 10.44 -4.41 -4.28
CA VAL A 137 9.03 -4.63 -3.92
C VAL A 137 8.70 -3.64 -2.81
N PHE A 138 7.73 -2.77 -3.08
CA PHE A 138 7.24 -1.78 -2.14
C PHE A 138 5.79 -2.06 -1.77
N HIS A 139 5.49 -1.97 -0.47
CA HIS A 139 4.16 -2.16 0.06
C HIS A 139 3.91 -1.15 1.18
N SER A 140 2.81 -0.41 1.10
CA SER A 140 2.43 0.58 2.11
C SER A 140 0.94 0.52 2.43
N GLY A 141 0.60 -0.12 3.55
CA GLY A 141 -0.76 -0.10 4.08
C GLY A 141 -1.80 -0.93 3.31
N ALA A 142 -1.43 -1.98 2.57
CA ALA A 142 -2.38 -2.79 1.83
C ALA A 142 -2.59 -4.20 2.43
N LEU A 143 -1.60 -4.80 3.11
CA LEU A 143 -1.74 -6.15 3.67
C LEU A 143 -2.93 -6.25 4.64
N HIS A 144 -3.21 -5.21 5.41
CA HIS A 144 -4.33 -5.21 6.34
C HIS A 144 -5.71 -5.12 5.66
N CYS A 145 -5.77 -4.87 4.35
CA CYS A 145 -7.00 -4.95 3.55
C CYS A 145 -7.18 -6.30 2.85
N CYS A 146 -6.15 -7.16 2.89
CA CYS A 146 -6.17 -8.43 2.17
C CYS A 146 -6.91 -9.53 2.97
N PRO A 147 -7.72 -10.37 2.32
CA PRO A 147 -8.40 -11.48 3.00
C PRO A 147 -7.43 -12.55 3.51
N ARG A 148 -6.29 -12.72 2.88
CA ARG A 148 -5.24 -13.69 3.21
C ARG A 148 -3.88 -13.01 3.21
N PRO A 149 -3.59 -12.12 4.17
CA PRO A 149 -2.38 -11.29 4.14
C PRO A 149 -1.08 -12.11 4.14
N ARG A 150 -1.06 -13.25 4.85
CA ARG A 150 0.10 -14.15 4.85
C ARG A 150 0.41 -14.68 3.46
N SER A 151 -0.60 -15.19 2.73
CA SER A 151 -0.40 -15.71 1.37
C SER A 151 0.08 -14.62 0.39
N PHE A 152 -0.42 -13.40 0.53
CA PHE A 152 0.06 -12.27 -0.26
C PHE A 152 1.52 -11.93 0.09
N LEU A 153 1.88 -11.93 1.37
CA LEU A 153 3.26 -11.69 1.79
C LEU A 153 4.21 -12.78 1.26
N GLU A 154 3.81 -14.05 1.33
CA GLU A 154 4.57 -15.18 0.76
C GLU A 154 4.81 -14.99 -0.74
N ARG A 155 3.80 -14.51 -1.49
CA ARG A 155 3.97 -14.19 -2.92
C ARG A 155 4.92 -13.01 -3.15
N LEU A 156 4.86 -11.96 -2.32
CA LEU A 156 5.80 -10.83 -2.40
C LEU A 156 7.24 -11.28 -2.11
N VAL A 157 7.44 -12.13 -1.12
CA VAL A 157 8.75 -12.73 -0.78
C VAL A 157 9.27 -13.59 -1.94
N ALA A 158 8.41 -14.39 -2.56
CA ALA A 158 8.77 -15.26 -3.69
C ALA A 158 9.23 -14.49 -4.95
N LEU A 159 8.94 -13.20 -5.06
CA LEU A 159 9.49 -12.36 -6.14
C LEU A 159 11.01 -12.19 -6.06
N ARG A 160 11.62 -12.41 -4.89
CA ARG A 160 13.07 -12.36 -4.65
C ARG A 160 13.74 -11.09 -5.21
N ALA A 161 13.07 -9.94 -5.06
CA ALA A 161 13.66 -8.66 -5.40
C ALA A 161 14.83 -8.34 -4.44
N PRO A 162 15.90 -7.67 -4.87
CA PRO A 162 17.01 -7.30 -3.99
C PRO A 162 16.60 -6.54 -2.73
N ARG A 163 15.48 -5.83 -2.80
CA ARG A 163 14.90 -5.07 -1.68
C ARG A 163 13.39 -5.30 -1.57
N LEU A 164 12.93 -5.50 -0.35
CA LEU A 164 11.52 -5.49 0.02
C LEU A 164 11.31 -4.48 1.15
N VAL A 165 10.46 -3.50 0.93
CA VAL A 165 10.12 -2.47 1.92
C VAL A 165 8.63 -2.52 2.21
N ILE A 166 8.30 -2.71 3.47
CA ILE A 166 6.94 -2.73 4.01
C ILE A 166 6.80 -1.55 4.96
N THR A 167 5.69 -0.81 4.84
CA THR A 167 5.35 0.31 5.73
C THR A 167 3.86 0.29 6.06
N ARG A 168 3.46 0.99 7.12
CA ARG A 168 2.04 1.22 7.48
C ARG A 168 1.22 -0.07 7.63
N THR A 169 1.83 -1.16 8.03
CA THR A 169 1.10 -2.41 8.26
C THR A 169 0.64 -2.48 9.71
N ALA A 170 -0.61 -2.90 9.89
CA ALA A 170 -1.19 -3.09 11.22
C ALA A 170 -0.66 -4.39 11.84
N PHE A 171 0.00 -4.27 12.98
CA PHE A 171 0.59 -5.39 13.70
C PHE A 171 0.05 -5.54 15.11
N ARG A 172 0.02 -6.78 15.57
CA ARG A 172 -0.07 -7.14 16.98
C ARG A 172 1.16 -7.92 17.42
N ASP A 173 1.48 -7.84 18.70
CA ASP A 173 2.58 -8.63 19.28
C ASP A 173 2.12 -10.04 19.72
N GLY A 174 0.80 -10.23 19.92
CA GLY A 174 0.22 -11.54 20.22
C GLY A 174 0.15 -12.48 19.01
N PRO A 175 -0.10 -13.78 19.23
CA PRO A 175 -0.22 -14.77 18.17
C PRO A 175 -1.53 -14.60 17.38
N GLY A 176 -1.51 -15.07 16.13
CA GLY A 176 -2.68 -15.15 15.25
C GLY A 176 -3.10 -13.82 14.64
N THR A 177 -4.23 -13.83 13.98
CA THR A 177 -4.79 -12.72 13.20
C THR A 177 -6.05 -12.18 13.87
N ILE A 178 -6.23 -10.86 13.92
CA ILE A 178 -7.47 -10.21 14.30
C ILE A 178 -8.16 -9.69 13.04
N TYR A 179 -9.44 -9.96 12.91
CA TYR A 179 -10.31 -9.39 11.88
C TYR A 179 -11.20 -8.32 12.51
N SER A 180 -11.40 -7.21 11.81
CA SER A 180 -12.25 -6.12 12.26
C SER A 180 -12.81 -5.33 11.09
N VAL A 181 -13.65 -4.35 11.35
CA VAL A 181 -14.14 -3.40 10.34
C VAL A 181 -13.46 -2.06 10.57
N GLN A 182 -12.66 -1.64 9.62
CA GLN A 182 -12.13 -0.28 9.60
C GLN A 182 -13.23 0.70 9.17
N LYS A 183 -13.47 1.72 9.98
CA LYS A 183 -14.33 2.85 9.66
C LYS A 183 -13.45 4.03 9.26
N SER A 184 -13.78 4.65 8.15
CA SER A 184 -13.00 5.73 7.55
C SER A 184 -13.93 6.76 6.90
N ARG A 185 -13.38 7.77 6.27
CA ARG A 185 -14.12 8.74 5.46
C ARG A 185 -13.52 8.81 4.06
N LEU A 186 -14.30 9.20 3.06
CA LEU A 186 -13.77 9.39 1.71
C LEU A 186 -12.57 10.34 1.68
N SER A 187 -12.60 11.39 2.48
CA SER A 187 -11.52 12.38 2.58
C SER A 187 -10.18 11.81 3.02
N THR A 188 -10.17 10.76 3.84
CA THR A 188 -8.94 10.15 4.37
C THR A 188 -8.36 9.05 3.48
N ASN A 189 -9.04 8.68 2.39
CA ASN A 189 -8.56 7.68 1.44
C ASN A 189 -7.91 8.35 0.22
N GLY A 190 -6.71 7.90 -0.13
CA GLY A 190 -5.89 8.50 -1.18
C GLY A 190 -5.22 9.83 -0.77
N PRO A 191 -4.30 10.37 -1.58
CA PRO A 191 -3.54 11.58 -1.27
C PRO A 191 -4.35 12.86 -1.47
N GLY A 192 -3.95 13.93 -0.77
CA GLY A 192 -4.52 15.26 -0.97
C GLY A 192 -5.98 15.42 -0.52
N PRO A 193 -6.58 16.59 -0.76
CA PRO A 193 -7.93 16.91 -0.33
C PRO A 193 -9.01 16.18 -1.15
N LEU A 194 -10.20 16.07 -0.57
CA LEU A 194 -11.39 15.59 -1.27
C LEU A 194 -11.78 16.58 -2.38
N PRO A 195 -12.19 16.11 -3.58
CA PRO A 195 -12.70 16.99 -4.61
C PRO A 195 -13.90 17.84 -4.12
N PRO A 196 -13.96 19.14 -4.43
CA PRO A 196 -15.00 20.03 -3.90
C PRO A 196 -16.44 19.62 -4.21
N THR A 197 -16.63 18.84 -5.29
CA THR A 197 -17.95 18.34 -5.72
C THR A 197 -18.38 17.06 -5.02
N VAL A 198 -17.52 16.48 -4.18
CA VAL A 198 -17.79 15.21 -3.49
C VAL A 198 -18.09 15.47 -2.03
N ALA A 199 -19.28 15.08 -1.58
CA ALA A 199 -19.63 15.11 -0.16
C ALA A 199 -18.80 14.08 0.62
N ASP A 200 -18.18 14.49 1.72
CA ASP A 200 -17.41 13.59 2.57
C ASP A 200 -18.36 12.70 3.38
N ARG A 201 -18.28 11.41 3.16
CA ARG A 201 -19.12 10.41 3.86
C ARG A 201 -18.29 9.29 4.46
N ALA A 202 -18.88 8.60 5.43
CA ALA A 202 -18.29 7.41 6.03
C ALA A 202 -18.21 6.27 5.01
N VAL A 203 -17.11 5.54 5.08
CA VAL A 203 -16.87 4.28 4.36
C VAL A 203 -16.36 3.25 5.35
N SER A 204 -16.55 1.98 5.06
CA SER A 204 -16.02 0.91 5.90
C SER A 204 -15.63 -0.29 5.06
N TYR A 205 -14.58 -0.97 5.48
CA TYR A 205 -14.04 -2.16 4.82
C TYR A 205 -13.37 -3.07 5.85
N PRO A 206 -13.19 -4.37 5.53
CA PRO A 206 -12.49 -5.29 6.41
C PRO A 206 -11.08 -4.80 6.72
N ASN A 207 -10.64 -5.03 7.93
CA ASN A 207 -9.28 -4.77 8.36
C ASN A 207 -8.71 -6.01 9.07
N VAL A 208 -7.48 -6.35 8.73
CA VAL A 208 -6.80 -7.54 9.23
C VAL A 208 -5.51 -7.12 9.92
N VAL A 209 -5.40 -7.45 11.20
CA VAL A 209 -4.18 -7.22 11.98
C VAL A 209 -3.40 -8.51 12.09
N ILE A 210 -2.12 -8.48 11.71
CA ILE A 210 -1.28 -9.66 11.57
C ILE A 210 -0.30 -9.74 12.74
N SER A 211 0.00 -10.95 13.21
CA SER A 211 1.09 -11.17 14.15
C SER A 211 2.43 -10.75 13.56
N ARG A 212 3.21 -9.96 14.31
CA ARG A 212 4.60 -9.64 13.94
C ARG A 212 5.43 -10.89 13.74
N GLN A 213 5.30 -11.86 14.63
CA GLN A 213 6.03 -13.11 14.57
C GLN A 213 5.75 -13.87 13.26
N ASP A 214 4.48 -13.92 12.83
CA ASP A 214 4.10 -14.59 11.60
C ASP A 214 4.69 -13.89 10.37
N VAL A 215 4.65 -12.55 10.35
CA VAL A 215 5.24 -11.74 9.27
C VAL A 215 6.76 -11.93 9.21
N GLU A 216 7.44 -11.84 10.34
CA GLU A 216 8.88 -12.04 10.40
C GLU A 216 9.28 -13.49 10.02
N GLY A 217 8.47 -14.48 10.39
CA GLY A 217 8.66 -15.86 9.96
C GLY A 217 8.64 -16.01 8.45
N VAL A 218 7.67 -15.36 7.76
CA VAL A 218 7.60 -15.37 6.29
C VAL A 218 8.76 -14.59 5.68
N LEU A 219 9.08 -13.41 6.18
CA LEU A 219 10.18 -12.60 5.64
C LEU A 219 11.52 -13.33 5.70
N ARG A 220 11.81 -14.01 6.81
CA ARG A 220 13.08 -14.72 7.03
C ARG A 220 13.26 -15.98 6.19
N THR A 221 12.28 -16.40 5.40
CA THR A 221 12.47 -17.52 4.47
C THR A 221 13.47 -17.20 3.35
N ASP A 222 13.50 -15.95 2.90
CA ASP A 222 14.35 -15.52 1.78
C ASP A 222 15.10 -14.21 2.06
N TYR A 223 14.69 -13.43 3.07
CA TYR A 223 15.25 -12.10 3.32
C TYR A 223 15.94 -12.01 4.68
N VAL A 224 16.95 -11.15 4.75
CA VAL A 224 17.46 -10.61 6.01
C VAL A 224 16.69 -9.34 6.34
N ILE A 225 16.00 -9.32 7.49
CA ILE A 225 15.40 -8.11 8.03
C ILE A 225 16.53 -7.18 8.48
N ARG A 226 16.72 -6.07 7.78
CA ARG A 226 17.76 -5.07 8.09
C ARG A 226 17.30 -4.06 9.13
N VAL A 227 16.03 -3.64 9.01
CA VAL A 227 15.44 -2.64 9.90
C VAL A 227 13.99 -3.01 10.17
N ARG A 228 13.57 -2.90 11.40
CA ARG A 228 12.18 -2.83 11.81
C ARG A 228 11.79 -1.35 11.91
N LEU A 229 10.65 -0.99 11.35
CA LEU A 229 10.07 0.35 11.41
C LEU A 229 8.92 0.35 12.42
N ASP A 230 9.03 1.14 13.46
CA ASP A 230 7.95 1.42 14.41
C ASP A 230 7.43 2.82 14.09
N GLU A 231 6.31 2.89 13.33
CA GLU A 231 5.77 4.14 12.82
C GLU A 231 4.80 4.80 13.81
N GLU A 232 3.96 3.98 14.44
CA GLU A 232 2.99 4.42 15.45
C GLU A 232 2.69 3.25 16.39
N ALA A 233 3.08 3.37 17.65
CA ALA A 233 3.03 2.28 18.62
C ALA A 233 1.59 1.90 19.02
N GLU A 234 0.68 2.88 19.07
CA GLU A 234 -0.73 2.72 19.44
C GLU A 234 -1.62 3.49 18.48
N ALA A 235 -1.67 3.05 17.21
CA ALA A 235 -2.44 3.71 16.17
C ALA A 235 -3.94 3.65 16.43
N PHE A 236 -4.43 2.52 16.93
CA PHE A 236 -5.83 2.26 17.31
C PHE A 236 -5.91 1.04 18.23
N SER A 237 -7.10 0.68 18.71
CA SER A 237 -7.32 -0.55 19.47
C SER A 237 -8.42 -1.42 18.86
N ILE A 238 -8.36 -2.73 19.11
CA ILE A 238 -9.41 -3.67 18.73
C ILE A 238 -9.67 -4.56 19.93
N GLY A 239 -10.90 -4.49 20.47
CA GLY A 239 -11.27 -5.24 21.68
C GLY A 239 -10.37 -4.95 22.88
N GLY A 240 -9.90 -3.71 23.00
CA GLY A 240 -8.98 -3.28 24.05
C GLY A 240 -7.51 -3.62 23.82
N GLU A 241 -7.16 -4.38 22.77
CA GLU A 241 -5.76 -4.66 22.40
C GLU A 241 -5.19 -3.49 21.57
N PRO A 242 -4.06 -2.88 21.97
CA PRO A 242 -3.41 -1.83 21.20
C PRO A 242 -2.79 -2.41 19.92
N ILE A 243 -3.00 -1.70 18.80
CA ILE A 243 -2.51 -2.09 17.49
C ILE A 243 -1.49 -1.05 17.01
N ALA A 244 -0.30 -1.52 16.66
CA ALA A 244 0.75 -0.69 16.13
C ALA A 244 0.72 -0.61 14.60
N LEU A 245 1.15 0.51 14.03
CA LEU A 245 1.56 0.59 12.63
C LEU A 245 3.08 0.55 12.52
N GLY A 246 3.57 -0.18 11.54
CA GLY A 246 5.00 -0.30 11.33
C GLY A 246 5.34 -1.00 10.02
N GLY A 247 6.57 -1.48 9.93
CA GLY A 247 7.06 -2.14 8.74
C GLY A 247 8.44 -2.73 8.85
N TYR A 248 9.01 -3.06 7.71
CA TYR A 248 10.32 -3.71 7.60
C TYR A 248 11.06 -3.24 6.36
N ILE A 249 12.37 -3.13 6.49
CA ILE A 249 13.30 -3.02 5.38
C ILE A 249 14.09 -4.32 5.31
N CYS A 250 13.96 -5.01 4.19
CA CYS A 250 14.55 -6.32 3.97
C CYS A 250 15.47 -6.32 2.75
N ALA A 251 16.51 -7.15 2.80
CA ALA A 251 17.43 -7.41 1.70
C ALA A 251 17.60 -8.92 1.51
N LEU A 252 17.73 -9.37 0.24
CA LEU A 252 18.18 -10.73 -0.07
C LEU A 252 19.57 -10.98 0.50
#